data_39164ab67e5c78da8ae71977203962e3
#
_entry.id   39164ab67e5c78da8ae71977203962e3
#
_cell.length_a   1.000
_cell.length_b   1.000
_cell.length_c   1.000
_cell.angle_alpha   90.00
_cell.angle_beta   90.00
_cell.angle_gamma   90.00
#
_symmetry.space_group_name_H-M   'P 1'
#
loop_
_entity.id
_entity.type
_entity.pdbx_description
1 polymer ?
#
loop_
_entity_poly.entity_id
_entity_poly.type
_entity_poly.pdbx_seq_one_letter_code
_entity_poly.pdbx_strand_id
1 'polypeptide(L)'
;MSLIAFSDAAWDRMKQRPEPNAHWCLDMALAENFWHNAGYHYTAPVSGVLALHEALRLVCAETLESRFARHLRCSLALQAGVESMGLKLYAPKDCRLNSVVGIETPEGLTPGMVCGHISKQYQVEISGSFGLPIVRIGQMGEQCREHNLFRTLHAFGRTMVDLKVPVDLPAGVAALEQELSRRGA
;
A
#
# COMPACT_ATOMS: atom_id res chain seq x y z
N MET A 1 -12.79 0.24 8.69
CA MET A 1 -14.09 0.02 7.98
C MET A 1 -13.80 -0.78 6.73
N SER A 2 -14.66 -1.75 6.40
CA SER A 2 -14.52 -2.57 5.19
C SER A 2 -15.74 -2.37 4.31
N LEU A 3 -15.52 -2.22 3.01
CA LEU A 3 -16.59 -2.18 2.01
C LEU A 3 -16.81 -3.60 1.50
N ILE A 4 -18.07 -4.02 1.47
CA ILE A 4 -18.46 -5.34 0.99
C ILE A 4 -19.60 -5.13 -0.02
N ALA A 5 -19.52 -5.80 -1.16
CA ALA A 5 -20.58 -5.86 -2.16
C ALA A 5 -20.94 -7.32 -2.41
N PHE A 6 -22.23 -7.59 -2.51
CA PHE A 6 -22.77 -8.93 -2.81
C PHE A 6 -23.58 -8.89 -4.09
N SER A 7 -23.45 -9.94 -4.90
CA SER A 7 -24.35 -10.18 -6.02
C SER A 7 -25.69 -10.71 -5.52
N ASP A 8 -26.74 -10.61 -6.36
CA ASP A 8 -28.07 -11.17 -6.03
C ASP A 8 -27.98 -12.67 -5.71
N ALA A 9 -27.19 -13.42 -6.48
CA ALA A 9 -26.97 -14.83 -6.21
C ALA A 9 -26.34 -15.11 -4.83
N ALA A 10 -25.45 -14.24 -4.37
CA ALA A 10 -24.88 -14.35 -3.03
C ALA A 10 -25.92 -14.04 -1.95
N TRP A 11 -26.77 -13.04 -2.16
CA TRP A 11 -27.88 -12.72 -1.29
C TRP A 11 -28.88 -13.88 -1.21
N ASP A 12 -29.29 -14.45 -2.32
CA ASP A 12 -30.19 -15.60 -2.36
C ASP A 12 -29.60 -16.80 -1.60
N ARG A 13 -28.32 -17.05 -1.78
CA ARG A 13 -27.63 -18.13 -1.05
C ARG A 13 -27.61 -17.89 0.47
N MET A 14 -27.39 -16.65 0.91
CA MET A 14 -27.44 -16.31 2.35
C MET A 14 -28.86 -16.48 2.91
N LYS A 15 -29.90 -16.05 2.20
CA LYS A 15 -31.30 -16.18 2.62
C LYS A 15 -31.78 -17.65 2.67
N GLN A 16 -31.20 -18.52 1.85
CA GLN A 16 -31.54 -19.95 1.81
C GLN A 16 -30.80 -20.81 2.85
N ARG A 17 -29.92 -20.22 3.66
CA ARG A 17 -29.22 -20.99 4.69
C ARG A 17 -30.19 -21.53 5.73
N PRO A 18 -30.13 -22.83 6.06
CA PRO A 18 -31.02 -23.42 7.05
C PRO A 18 -30.69 -22.97 8.48
N GLU A 19 -29.45 -22.57 8.73
CA GLU A 19 -29.00 -22.11 10.04
C GLU A 19 -28.68 -20.60 10.01
N PRO A 20 -29.06 -19.86 11.06
CA PRO A 20 -28.73 -18.44 11.18
C PRO A 20 -27.20 -18.25 11.26
N ASN A 21 -26.74 -17.04 10.95
CA ASN A 21 -25.35 -16.69 11.14
C ASN A 21 -24.98 -16.74 12.64
N ALA A 22 -23.92 -17.49 12.96
CA ALA A 22 -23.48 -17.65 14.35
C ALA A 22 -22.82 -16.38 14.92
N HIS A 23 -22.44 -15.43 14.08
CA HIS A 23 -21.71 -14.24 14.51
C HIS A 23 -22.47 -12.95 14.14
N TRP A 24 -22.98 -12.28 15.17
CA TRP A 24 -23.80 -11.08 15.05
C TRP A 24 -23.16 -9.97 14.19
N CYS A 25 -21.85 -9.69 14.36
CA CYS A 25 -21.17 -8.65 13.56
C CYS A 25 -21.03 -9.00 12.08
N LEU A 26 -21.14 -10.28 11.71
CA LEU A 26 -21.02 -10.77 10.34
C LEU A 26 -22.38 -11.12 9.73
N ASP A 27 -23.47 -10.79 10.41
CA ASP A 27 -24.82 -11.03 9.93
C ASP A 27 -25.24 -9.93 8.96
N MET A 28 -25.17 -10.24 7.66
CA MET A 28 -25.49 -9.29 6.62
C MET A 28 -26.99 -9.03 6.48
N ALA A 29 -27.84 -9.95 6.92
CA ALA A 29 -29.30 -9.71 6.95
C ALA A 29 -29.68 -8.64 8.01
N LEU A 30 -29.02 -8.67 9.18
CA LEU A 30 -29.18 -7.62 10.17
C LEU A 30 -28.60 -6.29 9.68
N ALA A 31 -27.49 -6.31 8.95
CA ALA A 31 -26.91 -5.11 8.35
C ALA A 31 -27.83 -4.52 7.26
N GLU A 32 -28.41 -5.35 6.40
CA GLU A 32 -29.39 -4.94 5.38
C GLU A 32 -30.60 -4.26 6.04
N ASN A 33 -31.16 -4.89 7.09
CA ASN A 33 -32.28 -4.32 7.83
C ASN A 33 -31.94 -2.95 8.47
N PHE A 34 -30.72 -2.78 8.98
CA PHE A 34 -30.28 -1.50 9.52
C PHE A 34 -30.21 -0.40 8.44
N TRP A 35 -29.66 -0.71 7.26
CA TRP A 35 -29.46 0.28 6.21
C TRP A 35 -30.71 0.60 5.40
N HIS A 36 -31.62 -0.35 5.23
CA HIS A 36 -32.78 -0.19 4.35
C HIS A 36 -34.12 -0.08 5.08
N ASN A 37 -34.25 -0.65 6.26
CA ASN A 37 -35.55 -0.77 6.95
C ASN A 37 -35.58 -0.05 8.32
N ALA A 38 -34.61 0.84 8.59
CA ALA A 38 -34.47 1.57 9.85
C ALA A 38 -34.38 0.67 11.11
N GLY A 39 -34.01 -0.59 10.96
CA GLY A 39 -33.67 -1.46 12.07
C GLY A 39 -32.36 -1.04 12.72
N TYR A 40 -32.05 -1.56 13.90
CA TYR A 40 -30.76 -1.34 14.55
C TYR A 40 -29.93 -2.62 14.55
N HIS A 41 -28.67 -2.51 14.12
CA HIS A 41 -27.71 -3.60 14.20
C HIS A 41 -26.55 -3.23 15.14
N TYR A 42 -25.80 -2.20 14.80
CA TYR A 42 -24.75 -1.63 15.66
C TYR A 42 -24.49 -0.18 15.27
N THR A 43 -23.84 0.56 16.17
CA THR A 43 -23.48 1.96 15.89
C THR A 43 -22.51 2.06 14.71
N ALA A 44 -22.90 2.77 13.69
CA ALA A 44 -22.05 2.99 12.51
C ALA A 44 -20.75 3.71 12.88
N PRO A 45 -19.60 3.34 12.31
CA PRO A 45 -18.33 4.02 12.53
C PRO A 45 -18.29 5.38 11.81
N VAL A 46 -18.98 6.38 12.35
CA VAL A 46 -19.20 7.70 11.70
C VAL A 46 -17.91 8.32 11.22
N SER A 47 -16.86 8.35 12.04
CA SER A 47 -15.54 8.88 11.64
C SER A 47 -14.96 8.14 10.44
N GLY A 48 -15.12 6.81 10.40
CA GLY A 48 -14.69 5.98 9.27
C GLY A 48 -15.48 6.27 7.99
N VAL A 49 -16.80 6.52 8.11
CA VAL A 49 -17.65 6.88 6.97
C VAL A 49 -17.24 8.25 6.40
N LEU A 50 -17.01 9.24 7.26
CA LEU A 50 -16.56 10.57 6.85
C LEU A 50 -15.16 10.51 6.18
N ALA A 51 -14.24 9.75 6.75
CA ALA A 51 -12.92 9.55 6.16
C ALA A 51 -13.00 8.86 4.77
N LEU A 52 -13.87 7.86 4.63
CA LEU A 52 -14.12 7.21 3.35
C LEU A 52 -14.74 8.16 2.33
N HIS A 53 -15.71 8.96 2.75
CA HIS A 53 -16.34 9.97 1.89
C HIS A 53 -15.27 10.91 1.30
N GLU A 54 -14.38 11.46 2.15
CA GLU A 54 -13.32 12.34 1.69
C GLU A 54 -12.30 11.61 0.79
N ALA A 55 -11.93 10.38 1.13
CA ALA A 55 -11.03 9.58 0.29
C ALA A 55 -11.64 9.33 -1.11
N LEU A 56 -12.92 9.00 -1.18
CA LEU A 56 -13.62 8.82 -2.47
C LEU A 56 -13.76 10.12 -3.24
N ARG A 57 -14.02 11.23 -2.55
CA ARG A 57 -14.05 12.56 -3.17
C ARG A 57 -12.72 12.89 -3.86
N LEU A 58 -11.59 12.59 -3.20
CA LEU A 58 -10.25 12.77 -3.78
C LEU A 58 -10.01 11.84 -4.98
N VAL A 59 -10.45 10.59 -4.91
CA VAL A 59 -10.36 9.64 -6.03
C VAL A 59 -11.15 10.14 -7.24
N CYS A 60 -12.40 10.58 -7.02
CA CYS A 60 -13.25 11.10 -8.10
C CYS A 60 -12.68 12.39 -8.71
N ALA A 61 -12.11 13.28 -7.90
CA ALA A 61 -11.50 14.53 -8.36
C ALA A 61 -10.22 14.28 -9.19
N GLU A 62 -9.43 13.27 -8.83
CA GLU A 62 -8.21 12.89 -9.56
C GLU A 62 -8.51 12.13 -10.85
N THR A 63 -9.60 11.41 -10.94
CA THR A 63 -9.99 10.37 -11.91
C THR A 63 -9.17 9.08 -11.76
N LEU A 64 -9.76 7.95 -12.16
CA LEU A 64 -9.08 6.64 -12.04
C LEU A 64 -7.90 6.55 -13.02
N GLU A 65 -8.04 7.06 -14.23
CA GLU A 65 -7.00 7.04 -15.26
C GLU A 65 -5.76 7.81 -14.80
N SER A 66 -5.95 9.04 -14.32
CA SER A 66 -4.85 9.86 -13.77
C SER A 66 -4.21 9.20 -12.56
N ARG A 67 -5.02 8.59 -11.69
CA ARG A 67 -4.55 7.88 -10.51
C ARG A 67 -3.73 6.65 -10.87
N PHE A 68 -4.16 5.84 -11.84
CA PHE A 68 -3.42 4.68 -12.31
C PHE A 68 -2.09 5.08 -12.96
N ALA A 69 -2.11 6.10 -13.83
CA ALA A 69 -0.89 6.63 -14.44
C ALA A 69 0.11 7.13 -13.39
N ARG A 70 -0.36 7.87 -12.38
CA ARG A 70 0.49 8.33 -11.27
C ARG A 70 1.10 7.16 -10.50
N HIS A 71 0.31 6.13 -10.16
CA HIS A 71 0.83 4.96 -9.44
C HIS A 71 1.86 4.20 -10.26
N LEU A 72 1.62 4.00 -11.55
CA LEU A 72 2.57 3.35 -12.45
C LEU A 72 3.89 4.13 -12.51
N ARG A 73 3.82 5.43 -12.82
CA ARG A 73 4.98 6.32 -12.90
C ARG A 73 5.80 6.32 -11.59
N CYS A 74 5.14 6.50 -10.47
CA CYS A 74 5.79 6.50 -9.16
C CYS A 74 6.41 5.15 -8.81
N SER A 75 5.74 4.05 -9.16
CA SER A 75 6.27 2.71 -8.93
C SER A 75 7.53 2.43 -9.76
N LEU A 76 7.50 2.75 -11.05
CA LEU A 76 8.67 2.60 -11.92
C LEU A 76 9.84 3.44 -11.42
N ALA A 77 9.59 4.67 -10.99
CA ALA A 77 10.61 5.55 -10.46
C ALA A 77 11.26 5.02 -9.17
N LEU A 78 10.46 4.51 -8.22
CA LEU A 78 11.01 3.93 -7.00
C LEU A 78 11.78 2.64 -7.28
N GLN A 79 11.29 1.79 -8.18
CA GLN A 79 11.99 0.57 -8.60
C GLN A 79 13.34 0.91 -9.22
N ALA A 80 13.39 1.85 -10.18
CA ALA A 80 14.64 2.32 -10.79
C ALA A 80 15.61 2.87 -9.75
N GLY A 81 15.11 3.66 -8.79
CA GLY A 81 15.92 4.20 -7.71
C GLY A 81 16.54 3.11 -6.83
N VAL A 82 15.77 2.10 -6.44
CA VAL A 82 16.26 0.98 -5.63
C VAL A 82 17.28 0.13 -6.40
N GLU A 83 17.01 -0.21 -7.66
CA GLU A 83 17.92 -1.00 -8.48
C GLU A 83 19.23 -0.25 -8.76
N SER A 84 19.16 1.07 -9.01
CA SER A 84 20.34 1.91 -9.23
C SER A 84 21.20 2.11 -7.99
N MET A 85 20.66 1.91 -6.79
CA MET A 85 21.44 1.83 -5.55
C MET A 85 22.23 0.53 -5.41
N GLY A 86 22.05 -0.45 -6.31
CA GLY A 86 22.66 -1.77 -6.24
C GLY A 86 21.86 -2.77 -5.39
N LEU A 87 20.61 -2.47 -5.06
CA LEU A 87 19.73 -3.35 -4.31
C LEU A 87 18.83 -4.16 -5.24
N LYS A 88 18.38 -5.32 -4.77
CA LYS A 88 17.59 -6.24 -5.56
C LYS A 88 16.12 -6.20 -5.20
N LEU A 89 15.26 -6.09 -6.21
CA LEU A 89 13.83 -6.22 -6.06
C LEU A 89 13.42 -7.69 -6.01
N TYR A 90 12.51 -8.02 -5.10
CA TYR A 90 12.08 -9.39 -4.85
C TYR A 90 11.25 -9.98 -5.98
N ALA A 91 10.27 -9.22 -6.48
CA ALA A 91 9.38 -9.71 -7.52
C ALA A 91 10.01 -9.64 -8.91
N PRO A 92 9.81 -10.68 -9.77
CA PRO A 92 10.14 -10.59 -11.19
C PRO A 92 9.44 -9.39 -11.83
N LYS A 93 10.09 -8.80 -12.84
CA LYS A 93 9.68 -7.51 -13.43
C LYS A 93 8.22 -7.51 -13.94
N ASP A 94 7.78 -8.60 -14.52
CA ASP A 94 6.45 -8.81 -15.08
C ASP A 94 5.36 -9.09 -14.04
N CYS A 95 5.75 -9.34 -12.77
CA CYS A 95 4.85 -9.62 -11.65
C CYS A 95 4.81 -8.49 -10.60
N ARG A 96 5.47 -7.35 -10.86
CA ARG A 96 5.55 -6.24 -9.90
C ARG A 96 4.24 -5.47 -9.82
N LEU A 97 3.82 -5.17 -8.61
CA LEU A 97 2.65 -4.31 -8.34
C LEU A 97 3.05 -2.83 -8.32
N ASN A 98 2.14 -1.98 -8.75
CA ASN A 98 2.33 -0.52 -8.69
C ASN A 98 2.06 0.09 -7.29
N SER A 99 1.57 -0.72 -6.36
CA SER A 99 1.20 -0.26 -5.00
C SER A 99 2.20 -0.65 -3.93
N VAL A 100 3.06 -1.64 -4.17
CA VAL A 100 4.02 -2.13 -3.19
C VAL A 100 5.31 -2.56 -3.90
N VAL A 101 6.44 -2.08 -3.42
CA VAL A 101 7.78 -2.50 -3.87
C VAL A 101 8.40 -3.36 -2.79
N GLY A 102 8.65 -4.64 -3.10
CA GLY A 102 9.38 -5.59 -2.26
C GLY A 102 10.87 -5.57 -2.60
N ILE A 103 11.71 -5.42 -1.59
CA ILE A 103 13.17 -5.32 -1.71
C ILE A 103 13.79 -6.44 -0.89
N GLU A 104 14.68 -7.23 -1.48
CA GLU A 104 15.42 -8.26 -0.75
C GLU A 104 16.28 -7.62 0.35
N THR A 105 16.22 -8.18 1.54
CA THR A 105 17.07 -7.70 2.64
C THR A 105 18.50 -8.17 2.39
N PRO A 106 19.50 -7.28 2.40
CA PRO A 106 20.89 -7.66 2.21
C PRO A 106 21.37 -8.71 3.21
N GLU A 107 22.35 -9.50 2.81
CA GLU A 107 22.94 -10.55 3.65
C GLU A 107 23.41 -9.98 5.00
N GLY A 108 23.17 -10.72 6.07
CA GLY A 108 23.51 -10.30 7.45
C GLY A 108 22.48 -9.38 8.10
N LEU A 109 21.47 -8.90 7.37
CA LEU A 109 20.41 -8.09 7.94
C LEU A 109 19.10 -8.87 8.00
N THR A 110 18.23 -8.45 8.92
CA THR A 110 16.85 -8.91 8.97
C THR A 110 15.89 -7.78 8.61
N PRO A 111 14.67 -8.07 8.08
CA PRO A 111 13.67 -7.04 7.84
C PRO A 111 13.38 -6.19 9.08
N GLY A 112 13.39 -6.80 10.27
CA GLY A 112 13.17 -6.09 11.53
C GLY A 112 14.27 -5.08 11.85
N MET A 113 15.54 -5.40 11.57
CA MET A 113 16.66 -4.45 11.75
C MET A 113 16.48 -3.24 10.82
N VAL A 114 16.16 -3.45 9.56
CA VAL A 114 15.96 -2.37 8.57
C VAL A 114 14.77 -1.51 8.96
N CYS A 115 13.60 -2.12 9.21
CA CYS A 115 12.39 -1.40 9.59
C CYS A 115 12.56 -0.61 10.90
N GLY A 116 13.20 -1.21 11.91
CA GLY A 116 13.44 -0.55 13.18
C GLY A 116 14.42 0.63 13.06
N HIS A 117 15.47 0.49 12.24
CA HIS A 117 16.45 1.55 12.04
C HIS A 117 15.84 2.75 11.28
N ILE A 118 15.17 2.50 10.14
CA ILE A 118 14.58 3.57 9.32
C ILE A 118 13.50 4.34 10.08
N SER A 119 12.65 3.62 10.84
CA SER A 119 11.64 4.24 11.69
C SER A 119 12.27 5.15 12.75
N LYS A 120 13.24 4.64 13.50
CA LYS A 120 13.87 5.35 14.62
C LYS A 120 14.73 6.54 14.16
N GLN A 121 15.53 6.40 13.11
CA GLN A 121 16.49 7.41 12.68
C GLN A 121 15.90 8.41 11.68
N TYR A 122 15.01 7.97 10.81
CA TYR A 122 14.50 8.79 9.69
C TYR A 122 12.99 9.06 9.75
N GLN A 123 12.29 8.48 10.76
CA GLN A 123 10.84 8.65 10.93
C GLN A 123 10.05 8.28 9.65
N VAL A 124 10.47 7.20 9.01
CA VAL A 124 9.83 6.61 7.85
C VAL A 124 9.41 5.19 8.19
N GLU A 125 8.13 4.88 8.02
CA GLU A 125 7.59 3.55 8.29
C GLU A 125 7.54 2.73 7.01
N ILE A 126 8.22 1.59 7.04
CA ILE A 126 8.16 0.53 6.04
C ILE A 126 7.86 -0.80 6.74
N SER A 127 7.52 -1.83 6.00
CA SER A 127 7.15 -3.11 6.62
C SER A 127 7.96 -4.29 6.09
N GLY A 128 8.13 -5.31 6.90
CA GLY A 128 8.59 -6.63 6.47
C GLY A 128 7.47 -7.44 5.83
N SER A 129 7.75 -8.70 5.54
CA SER A 129 6.76 -9.68 5.08
C SER A 129 6.88 -10.96 5.89
N PHE A 130 5.75 -11.65 6.09
CA PHE A 130 5.73 -12.87 6.90
C PHE A 130 6.56 -13.98 6.24
N GLY A 131 7.59 -14.47 6.96
CA GLY A 131 8.42 -15.59 6.51
C GLY A 131 9.36 -15.30 5.32
N LEU A 132 9.42 -14.05 4.83
CA LEU A 132 10.30 -13.69 3.72
C LEU A 132 11.38 -12.70 4.15
N PRO A 133 12.61 -12.82 3.62
CA PRO A 133 13.72 -11.90 3.91
C PRO A 133 13.62 -10.62 3.07
N ILE A 134 12.50 -9.92 3.16
CA ILE A 134 12.23 -8.71 2.38
C ILE A 134 11.70 -7.58 3.24
N VAL A 135 11.95 -6.35 2.82
CA VAL A 135 11.21 -5.17 3.25
C VAL A 135 10.29 -4.68 2.13
N ARG A 136 9.22 -4.02 2.50
CA ARG A 136 8.21 -3.52 1.55
C ARG A 136 7.98 -2.04 1.74
N ILE A 137 8.05 -1.31 0.65
CA ILE A 137 7.67 0.10 0.59
C ILE A 137 6.28 0.18 -0.03
N GLY A 138 5.30 0.66 0.74
CA GLY A 138 3.93 0.87 0.27
C GLY A 138 3.82 2.19 -0.49
N GLN A 139 3.15 2.16 -1.64
CA GLN A 139 2.91 3.31 -2.50
C GLN A 139 1.42 3.40 -2.83
N MET A 140 0.58 3.53 -1.81
CA MET A 140 -0.86 3.56 -1.99
C MET A 140 -1.41 4.96 -1.69
N GLY A 141 -2.37 5.39 -2.50
CA GLY A 141 -3.07 6.65 -2.28
C GLY A 141 -2.13 7.86 -2.26
N GLU A 142 -2.15 8.60 -1.19
CA GLU A 142 -1.35 9.83 -1.03
C GLU A 142 0.13 9.53 -0.72
N GLN A 143 0.48 8.31 -0.30
CA GLN A 143 1.89 7.93 -0.19
C GLN A 143 2.57 7.83 -1.56
N CYS A 144 1.78 7.63 -2.63
CA CYS A 144 2.25 7.62 -4.01
C CYS A 144 2.34 9.05 -4.57
N ARG A 145 3.14 9.92 -3.93
CA ARG A 145 3.46 11.28 -4.36
C ARG A 145 4.98 11.44 -4.43
N GLU A 146 5.46 12.23 -5.39
CA GLU A 146 6.91 12.38 -5.66
C GLU A 146 7.72 12.72 -4.41
N HIS A 147 7.29 13.69 -3.62
CA HIS A 147 7.98 14.08 -2.39
C HIS A 147 8.10 12.94 -1.36
N ASN A 148 7.09 12.07 -1.28
CA ASN A 148 7.14 10.89 -0.41
C ASN A 148 8.11 9.83 -0.95
N LEU A 149 8.23 9.69 -2.26
CA LEU A 149 9.20 8.77 -2.86
C LEU A 149 10.63 9.22 -2.59
N PHE A 150 10.95 10.50 -2.83
CA PHE A 150 12.27 11.06 -2.51
C PHE A 150 12.61 10.88 -1.05
N ARG A 151 11.70 11.24 -0.14
CA ARG A 151 11.89 11.06 1.30
C ARG A 151 12.16 9.60 1.65
N THR A 152 11.34 8.68 1.14
CA THR A 152 11.44 7.25 1.47
C THR A 152 12.70 6.63 0.89
N LEU A 153 13.03 6.90 -0.39
CA LEU A 153 14.23 6.37 -1.03
C LEU A 153 15.49 6.88 -0.34
N HIS A 154 15.55 8.18 -0.03
CA HIS A 154 16.69 8.77 0.68
C HIS A 154 16.85 8.15 2.07
N ALA A 155 15.79 8.07 2.86
CA ALA A 155 15.82 7.45 4.19
C ALA A 155 16.24 5.97 4.13
N PHE A 156 15.75 5.24 3.11
CA PHE A 156 16.11 3.84 2.92
C PHE A 156 17.58 3.66 2.53
N GLY A 157 18.09 4.46 1.59
CA GLY A 157 19.50 4.44 1.23
C GLY A 157 20.42 4.84 2.39
N ARG A 158 20.04 5.85 3.18
CA ARG A 158 20.77 6.21 4.40
C ARG A 158 20.77 5.08 5.42
N THR A 159 19.63 4.40 5.59
CA THR A 159 19.53 3.21 6.45
C THR A 159 20.51 2.12 6.02
N MET A 160 20.64 1.87 4.71
CA MET A 160 21.62 0.89 4.19
C MET A 160 23.05 1.30 4.53
N VAL A 161 23.43 2.57 4.33
CA VAL A 161 24.74 3.10 4.67
C VAL A 161 25.04 2.95 6.17
N ASP A 162 24.10 3.31 7.03
CA ASP A 162 24.25 3.20 8.48
C ASP A 162 24.45 1.75 8.94
N LEU A 163 23.75 0.82 8.28
CA LEU A 163 23.86 -0.63 8.51
C LEU A 163 25.03 -1.28 7.76
N LYS A 164 25.94 -0.47 7.19
CA LYS A 164 27.16 -0.92 6.51
C LYS A 164 26.95 -1.72 5.23
N VAL A 165 25.80 -1.53 4.59
CA VAL A 165 25.54 -2.07 3.25
C VAL A 165 26.06 -1.08 2.21
N PRO A 166 26.92 -1.51 1.27
CA PRO A 166 27.39 -0.63 0.20
C PRO A 166 26.25 -0.35 -0.78
N VAL A 167 25.87 0.92 -0.90
CA VAL A 167 24.85 1.39 -1.84
C VAL A 167 25.25 2.71 -2.48
N ASP A 168 24.88 2.91 -3.73
CA ASP A 168 25.05 4.19 -4.44
C ASP A 168 23.76 5.02 -4.31
N LEU A 169 23.61 5.70 -3.17
CA LEU A 169 22.44 6.54 -2.93
C LEU A 169 22.30 7.69 -3.94
N PRO A 170 23.37 8.41 -4.35
CA PRO A 170 23.28 9.39 -5.42
C PRO A 170 22.73 8.84 -6.73
N ALA A 171 23.23 7.69 -7.19
CA ALA A 171 22.71 7.03 -8.39
C ALA A 171 21.22 6.67 -8.26
N GLY A 172 20.82 6.17 -7.09
CA GLY A 172 19.42 5.85 -6.81
C GLY A 172 18.49 7.07 -6.89
N VAL A 173 18.90 8.20 -6.29
CA VAL A 173 18.13 9.44 -6.35
C VAL A 173 18.05 9.99 -7.78
N ALA A 174 19.17 9.97 -8.51
CA ALA A 174 19.21 10.41 -9.92
C ALA A 174 18.30 9.56 -10.81
N ALA A 175 18.31 8.23 -10.63
CA ALA A 175 17.45 7.32 -11.41
C ALA A 175 15.95 7.54 -11.10
N LEU A 176 15.60 7.76 -9.84
CA LEU A 176 14.22 8.09 -9.43
C LEU A 176 13.77 9.39 -10.12
N GLU A 177 14.58 10.46 -10.07
CA GLU A 177 14.27 11.74 -10.69
C GLU A 177 14.13 11.64 -12.21
N GLN A 178 15.05 10.92 -12.85
CA GLN A 178 15.02 10.69 -14.29
C GLN A 178 13.73 9.98 -14.73
N GLU A 179 13.33 8.95 -14.01
CA GLU A 179 12.11 8.20 -14.31
C GLU A 179 10.84 9.03 -14.08
N LEU A 180 10.79 9.83 -13.02
CA LEU A 180 9.69 10.76 -12.76
C LEU A 180 9.57 11.86 -13.83
N SER A 181 10.70 12.27 -14.41
CA SER A 181 10.76 13.31 -15.46
C SER A 181 10.32 12.80 -16.82
N ARG A 182 10.31 11.48 -17.04
CA ARG A 182 9.74 10.88 -18.26
C ARG A 182 8.25 11.16 -18.27
N ARG A 183 7.83 12.19 -19.02
CA ARG A 183 6.40 12.45 -19.29
C ARG A 183 5.85 11.20 -19.95
N GLY A 184 4.80 10.63 -19.38
CA GLY A 184 4.24 9.38 -19.88
C GLY A 184 4.02 9.40 -21.39
N ALA A 185 4.52 8.37 -22.04
CA ALA A 185 4.13 8.02 -23.39
C ALA A 185 2.71 7.50 -23.39
#